data_2dbfd52543f937fcb7ae549eb2eba3d9
#
_entry.id   2dbfd52543f937fcb7ae549eb2eba3d9
#
_cell.length_a   1.000
_cell.length_b   1.000
_cell.length_c   1.000
_cell.angle_alpha   90.00
_cell.angle_beta   90.00
_cell.angle_gamma   90.00
#
_symmetry.space_group_name_H-M   'P 1'
#
loop_
_entity.id
_entity.type
_entity.pdbx_description
1 polymer ?
#
loop_
_entity_poly.entity_id
_entity_poly.type
_entity_poly.pdbx_seq_one_letter_code
_entity_poly.pdbx_strand_id
1 'polypeptide(L)'
;MGIQIIDYNGTSPYAKTGTTNKVQQTGGDFQNTVMKYTGTTTQKTALYSDALMSYASPQMGESVNIYKAENYSEDNPQDVIKGLDANGNEFEEMVDASKINPNNCSFNELMVLNVETGHTSPSDYLRSVAVRANADADSYFEKADYIAYAQDVMEDYKTLGNWDSYLAMDKWIQSLLDYAEREEIL
;
A
#
# COMPACT_ATOMS: atom_id res chain seq x y z
N MET A 1 -6.03 10.94 21.42
CA MET A 1 -5.15 10.77 20.25
C MET A 1 -5.87 11.39 19.06
N GLY A 2 -5.22 12.33 18.36
CA GLY A 2 -5.86 13.09 17.29
C GLY A 2 -5.83 12.32 15.99
N ILE A 3 -6.96 12.31 15.29
CA ILE A 3 -7.11 11.79 13.94
C ILE A 3 -6.38 12.77 13.01
N GLN A 4 -5.35 12.32 12.29
CA GLN A 4 -4.83 13.08 11.16
C GLN A 4 -5.73 12.79 9.95
N ILE A 5 -6.58 13.76 9.61
CA ILE A 5 -7.29 13.76 8.33
C ILE A 5 -6.27 14.21 7.29
N ILE A 6 -5.83 13.31 6.44
CA ILE A 6 -5.08 13.67 5.24
C ILE A 6 -6.10 14.11 4.19
N ASP A 7 -6.32 15.43 4.11
CA ASP A 7 -7.09 16.04 3.04
C ASP A 7 -6.22 16.01 1.78
N TYR A 8 -6.40 15.00 0.94
CA TYR A 8 -5.79 14.97 -0.38
C TYR A 8 -6.63 15.88 -1.31
N ASN A 9 -6.44 17.18 -1.17
CA ASN A 9 -6.91 18.15 -2.14
C ASN A 9 -6.04 18.06 -3.40
N GLY A 10 -6.32 17.05 -4.23
CA GLY A 10 -5.81 16.95 -5.59
C GLY A 10 -6.42 18.06 -6.44
N THR A 11 -6.03 19.29 -6.21
CA THR A 11 -6.30 20.38 -7.15
C THR A 11 -5.42 20.18 -8.37
N SER A 12 -5.97 19.48 -9.37
CA SER A 12 -5.53 19.70 -10.74
C SER A 12 -5.61 21.22 -10.98
N PRO A 13 -4.57 21.86 -11.56
CA PRO A 13 -4.58 23.31 -11.83
C PRO A 13 -5.69 23.74 -12.79
N TYR A 14 -6.57 22.84 -13.19
CA TYR A 14 -7.69 23.07 -14.12
C TYR A 14 -9.09 22.77 -13.55
N ALA A 15 -9.23 22.46 -12.26
CA ALA A 15 -10.55 22.22 -11.66
C ALA A 15 -11.01 23.42 -10.83
N LYS A 16 -12.07 24.08 -11.29
CA LYS A 16 -12.80 25.13 -10.55
C LYS A 16 -13.50 24.54 -9.33
N THR A 17 -13.28 25.19 -8.20
CA THR A 17 -14.01 25.18 -6.92
C THR A 17 -15.33 24.43 -6.89
N GLY A 18 -15.36 23.34 -6.14
CA GLY A 18 -16.56 22.66 -5.67
C GLY A 18 -16.53 22.52 -4.14
N THR A 19 -17.66 22.77 -3.56
CA THR A 19 -18.04 22.94 -2.16
C THR A 19 -17.53 21.83 -1.23
N THR A 20 -16.94 22.19 -0.10
CA THR A 20 -16.57 21.32 1.01
C THR A 20 -17.80 20.62 1.59
N ASN A 21 -17.82 19.28 1.58
CA ASN A 21 -18.85 18.48 2.22
C ASN A 21 -18.40 18.00 3.61
N LYS A 22 -19.32 18.08 4.57
CA LYS A 22 -19.14 17.66 5.95
C LYS A 22 -18.83 16.16 6.06
N VAL A 23 -17.81 15.83 6.84
CA VAL A 23 -17.55 14.48 7.35
C VAL A 23 -18.70 14.07 8.26
N GLN A 24 -19.38 12.97 7.95
CA GLN A 24 -20.38 12.37 8.82
C GLN A 24 -19.71 11.23 9.59
N GLN A 25 -19.52 11.44 10.89
CA GLN A 25 -18.97 10.46 11.82
C GLN A 25 -20.11 9.50 12.22
N THR A 26 -20.04 8.25 11.81
CA THR A 26 -20.92 7.20 12.31
C THR A 26 -20.16 6.41 13.39
N GLY A 27 -20.65 6.47 14.64
CA GLY A 27 -20.08 5.78 15.77
C GLY A 27 -20.36 4.29 15.71
N GLY A 28 -19.31 3.51 15.69
CA GLY A 28 -19.23 2.07 15.94
C GLY A 28 -17.79 1.79 16.35
N ASP A 29 -17.50 0.66 17.00
CA ASP A 29 -16.21 0.33 17.63
C ASP A 29 -14.98 0.31 16.70
N PHE A 30 -15.18 0.62 15.42
CA PHE A 30 -14.14 0.92 14.45
C PHE A 30 -14.36 2.34 13.93
N GLN A 31 -13.40 3.24 14.16
CA GLN A 31 -13.46 4.60 13.62
C GLN A 31 -13.16 4.59 12.12
N ASN A 32 -14.15 4.25 11.33
CA ASN A 32 -14.08 4.32 9.87
C ASN A 32 -14.23 5.79 9.43
N THR A 33 -13.19 6.38 8.88
CA THR A 33 -13.32 7.65 8.18
C THR A 33 -13.65 7.34 6.72
N VAL A 34 -14.91 7.44 6.35
CA VAL A 34 -15.35 7.32 4.95
C VAL A 34 -15.31 8.71 4.32
N MET A 35 -14.39 8.94 3.41
CA MET A 35 -14.38 10.17 2.61
C MET A 35 -15.29 9.99 1.39
N LYS A 36 -16.28 10.86 1.28
CA LYS A 36 -17.16 10.95 0.11
C LYS A 36 -16.68 12.08 -0.79
N TYR A 37 -16.14 11.74 -1.94
CA TYR A 37 -15.90 12.73 -2.98
C TYR A 37 -17.16 12.95 -3.81
N THR A 38 -17.65 14.18 -3.87
CA THR A 38 -18.74 14.56 -4.78
C THR A 38 -18.16 15.07 -6.09
N GLY A 39 -17.77 14.14 -6.92
CA GLY A 39 -17.67 14.29 -8.37
C GLY A 39 -18.68 13.34 -9.01
N THR A 40 -18.81 13.31 -10.30
CA THR A 40 -19.78 12.47 -11.03
C THR A 40 -19.61 10.95 -10.82
N THR A 41 -18.60 10.52 -10.08
CA THR A 41 -18.40 9.16 -9.54
C THR A 41 -18.10 9.27 -8.04
N THR A 42 -18.96 8.73 -7.19
CA THR A 42 -18.74 8.67 -5.75
C THR A 42 -17.83 7.48 -5.46
N GLN A 43 -16.53 7.71 -5.34
CA GLN A 43 -15.61 6.70 -4.85
C GLN A 43 -15.58 6.76 -3.31
N LYS A 44 -15.72 5.60 -2.68
CA LYS A 44 -15.54 5.46 -1.24
C LYS A 44 -14.10 5.01 -0.99
N THR A 45 -13.47 5.62 0.02
CA THR A 45 -12.16 5.19 0.49
C THR A 45 -12.25 4.96 1.98
N ALA A 46 -11.84 3.80 2.46
CA ALA A 46 -11.80 3.46 3.88
C ALA A 46 -10.34 3.31 4.32
N LEU A 47 -9.87 4.25 5.17
CA LEU A 47 -8.56 4.19 5.80
C LEU A 47 -8.75 4.20 7.32
N TYR A 48 -8.03 3.32 8.01
CA TYR A 48 -8.16 3.10 9.44
C TYR A 48 -6.89 3.55 10.16
N SER A 49 -7.05 4.29 11.25
CA SER A 49 -5.94 4.91 11.99
C SER A 49 -5.13 3.94 12.86
N ASP A 50 -5.63 2.74 13.07
CA ASP A 50 -5.01 1.65 13.85
C ASP A 50 -4.28 0.62 12.99
N ALA A 51 -4.35 0.75 11.66
CA ALA A 51 -3.60 -0.09 10.75
C ALA A 51 -2.10 0.19 10.82
N LEU A 52 -1.29 -0.84 10.61
CA LEU A 52 0.17 -0.73 10.51
C LEU A 52 0.56 0.05 9.25
N MET A 53 -0.19 -0.15 8.18
CA MET A 53 -0.07 0.59 6.94
C MET A 53 -1.45 0.74 6.29
N SER A 54 -1.70 1.92 5.70
CA SER A 54 -2.93 2.20 4.97
C SER A 54 -2.61 2.96 3.68
N TYR A 55 -3.23 2.56 2.59
CA TYR A 55 -3.08 3.22 1.30
C TYR A 55 -4.36 3.13 0.47
N ALA A 56 -4.48 4.00 -0.51
CA ALA A 56 -5.63 4.03 -1.40
C ALA A 56 -5.24 4.52 -2.80
N SER A 57 -5.95 4.05 -3.80
CA SER A 57 -5.95 4.60 -5.16
C SER A 57 -7.31 5.25 -5.45
N PRO A 58 -7.43 6.57 -5.35
CA PRO A 58 -8.67 7.25 -5.69
C PRO A 58 -9.11 7.03 -7.15
N GLN A 59 -8.14 6.80 -8.07
CA GLN A 59 -8.44 6.52 -9.47
C GLN A 59 -9.07 5.14 -9.66
N MET A 60 -8.62 4.15 -8.90
CA MET A 60 -9.11 2.76 -8.97
C MET A 60 -10.28 2.51 -8.01
N GLY A 61 -10.51 3.39 -7.05
CA GLY A 61 -11.52 3.21 -6.00
C GLY A 61 -11.13 2.21 -4.92
N GLU A 62 -9.88 1.74 -4.94
CA GLU A 62 -9.36 0.75 -3.99
C GLU A 62 -8.79 1.42 -2.74
N SER A 63 -8.98 0.78 -1.59
CA SER A 63 -8.31 1.14 -0.33
C SER A 63 -7.95 -0.10 0.46
N VAL A 64 -6.79 -0.08 1.09
CA VAL A 64 -6.23 -1.23 1.81
C VAL A 64 -5.64 -0.79 3.14
N ASN A 65 -5.86 -1.62 4.15
CA ASN A 65 -5.33 -1.45 5.50
C ASN A 65 -4.75 -2.78 5.97
N ILE A 66 -3.55 -2.75 6.51
CA ILE A 66 -2.79 -3.94 6.92
C ILE A 66 -2.69 -3.98 8.44
N TYR A 67 -2.94 -5.16 9.00
CA TYR A 67 -2.89 -5.46 10.43
C TYR A 67 -2.16 -6.77 10.68
N LYS A 68 -1.58 -6.93 11.87
CA LYS A 68 -1.21 -8.26 12.36
C LYS A 68 -2.47 -9.06 12.67
N ALA A 69 -2.49 -10.34 12.32
CA ALA A 69 -3.56 -11.24 12.75
C ALA A 69 -3.50 -11.45 14.28
N GLU A 70 -4.61 -11.84 14.88
CA GLU A 70 -4.67 -12.12 16.34
C GLU A 70 -3.69 -13.22 16.77
N ASN A 71 -3.40 -14.17 15.88
CA ASN A 71 -2.49 -15.29 16.10
C ASN A 71 -1.09 -15.07 15.50
N TYR A 72 -0.76 -13.80 15.20
CA TYR A 72 0.55 -13.45 14.66
C TYR A 72 1.67 -13.83 15.64
N SER A 73 2.75 -14.39 15.11
CA SER A 73 4.05 -14.53 15.77
C SER A 73 5.17 -14.48 14.72
N GLU A 74 6.42 -14.31 15.15
CA GLU A 74 7.56 -14.35 14.23
C GLU A 74 7.69 -15.70 13.50
N ASP A 75 7.28 -16.79 14.15
CA ASP A 75 7.25 -18.14 13.55
C ASP A 75 5.96 -18.40 12.74
N ASN A 76 4.99 -17.50 12.77
CA ASN A 76 3.73 -17.58 12.05
C ASN A 76 3.30 -16.18 11.63
N PRO A 77 3.95 -15.57 10.64
CA PRO A 77 3.75 -14.17 10.25
C PRO A 77 2.47 -14.01 9.42
N GLN A 78 1.34 -14.11 10.11
CA GLN A 78 0.02 -13.92 9.51
C GLN A 78 -0.39 -12.44 9.62
N ASP A 79 -0.66 -11.82 8.49
CA ASP A 79 -1.22 -10.48 8.39
C ASP A 79 -2.65 -10.53 7.87
N VAL A 80 -3.42 -9.49 8.17
CA VAL A 80 -4.78 -9.33 7.65
C VAL A 80 -4.82 -8.04 6.85
N ILE A 81 -5.25 -8.13 5.60
CA ILE A 81 -5.54 -6.98 4.76
C ILE A 81 -7.06 -6.78 4.65
N LYS A 82 -7.51 -5.55 4.85
CA LYS A 82 -8.93 -5.17 4.79
C LYS A 82 -9.10 -3.89 4.01
N GLY A 83 -10.20 -3.75 3.29
CA GLY A 83 -10.46 -2.52 2.58
C GLY A 83 -11.64 -2.56 1.64
N LEU A 84 -11.51 -1.80 0.55
CA LEU A 84 -12.48 -1.76 -0.54
C LEU A 84 -11.77 -2.15 -1.85
N ASP A 85 -12.42 -3.02 -2.63
CA ASP A 85 -12.00 -3.34 -3.99
C ASP A 85 -12.40 -2.22 -4.98
N ALA A 86 -11.99 -2.32 -6.25
CA ALA A 86 -12.31 -1.37 -7.31
C ALA A 86 -13.83 -1.20 -7.56
N ASN A 87 -14.66 -2.16 -7.14
CA ASN A 87 -16.11 -2.11 -7.23
C ASN A 87 -16.76 -1.47 -5.98
N GLY A 88 -15.94 -1.16 -4.95
CA GLY A 88 -16.38 -0.62 -3.68
C GLY A 88 -16.96 -1.66 -2.72
N ASN A 89 -16.68 -2.96 -2.96
CA ASN A 89 -17.02 -4.01 -2.02
C ASN A 89 -15.97 -4.11 -0.93
N GLU A 90 -16.41 -4.36 0.29
CA GLU A 90 -15.51 -4.66 1.39
C GLU A 90 -14.87 -6.03 1.19
N PHE A 91 -13.58 -6.12 1.49
CA PHE A 91 -12.85 -7.39 1.50
C PHE A 91 -12.01 -7.51 2.78
N GLU A 92 -11.76 -8.75 3.17
CA GLU A 92 -10.82 -9.13 4.22
C GLU A 92 -10.10 -10.40 3.76
N GLU A 93 -8.77 -10.37 3.79
CA GLU A 93 -7.93 -11.48 3.39
C GLU A 93 -6.83 -11.70 4.42
N MET A 94 -6.56 -12.96 4.76
CA MET A 94 -5.43 -13.33 5.58
C MET A 94 -4.25 -13.70 4.68
N VAL A 95 -3.12 -13.10 4.94
CA VAL A 95 -1.88 -13.25 4.16
C VAL A 95 -0.81 -13.85 5.05
N ASP A 96 -0.25 -14.94 4.61
CA ASP A 96 0.92 -15.57 5.22
C ASP A 96 2.18 -14.95 4.59
N ALA A 97 2.81 -14.04 5.32
CA ALA A 97 3.97 -13.31 4.82
C ALA A 97 5.15 -14.22 4.47
N SER A 98 5.27 -15.36 5.15
CA SER A 98 6.32 -16.37 4.88
C SER A 98 6.22 -17.02 3.50
N LYS A 99 5.05 -16.93 2.87
CA LYS A 99 4.78 -17.53 1.54
C LYS A 99 4.79 -16.54 0.40
N ILE A 100 5.07 -15.27 0.68
CA ILE A 100 5.09 -14.26 -0.36
C ILE A 100 6.41 -14.34 -1.14
N ASN A 101 6.31 -14.57 -2.44
CA ASN A 101 7.45 -14.47 -3.35
C ASN A 101 7.47 -13.07 -3.98
N PRO A 102 8.43 -12.19 -3.65
CA PRO A 102 8.47 -10.83 -4.16
C PRO A 102 8.69 -10.73 -5.70
N ASN A 103 9.14 -11.83 -6.34
CA ASN A 103 9.22 -11.94 -7.80
C ASN A 103 7.88 -12.33 -8.44
N ASN A 104 6.85 -12.63 -7.64
CA ASN A 104 5.51 -12.98 -8.13
C ASN A 104 4.47 -12.75 -7.04
N CYS A 105 4.25 -11.50 -6.68
CA CYS A 105 3.29 -11.10 -5.66
C CYS A 105 2.36 -9.99 -6.17
N SER A 106 1.23 -9.79 -5.48
CA SER A 106 0.38 -8.63 -5.68
C SER A 106 0.98 -7.39 -4.99
N PHE A 107 0.48 -6.20 -5.34
CA PHE A 107 0.90 -4.99 -4.62
C PHE A 107 0.53 -5.05 -3.13
N ASN A 108 -0.62 -5.64 -2.80
CA ASN A 108 -1.02 -5.86 -1.41
C ASN A 108 -0.04 -6.77 -0.66
N GLU A 109 0.37 -7.89 -1.27
CA GLU A 109 1.38 -8.78 -0.70
C GLU A 109 2.75 -8.08 -0.56
N LEU A 110 3.16 -7.27 -1.53
CA LEU A 110 4.39 -6.45 -1.44
C LEU A 110 4.33 -5.49 -0.24
N MET A 111 3.15 -4.88 0.00
CA MET A 111 2.99 -3.97 1.13
C MET A 111 2.98 -4.71 2.48
N VAL A 112 2.53 -5.97 2.52
CA VAL A 112 2.71 -6.86 3.69
C VAL A 112 4.20 -7.12 3.93
N LEU A 113 4.97 -7.45 2.90
CA LEU A 113 6.44 -7.59 3.03
C LEU A 113 7.10 -6.31 3.54
N ASN A 114 6.65 -5.13 3.11
CA ASN A 114 7.14 -3.86 3.65
C ASN A 114 6.88 -3.74 5.16
N VAL A 115 5.71 -4.17 5.63
CA VAL A 115 5.40 -4.18 7.07
C VAL A 115 6.32 -5.12 7.81
N GLU A 116 6.53 -6.35 7.31
CA GLU A 116 7.38 -7.37 7.93
C GLU A 116 8.87 -7.00 7.96
N THR A 117 9.32 -6.26 6.94
CA THR A 117 10.72 -5.80 6.83
C THR A 117 10.95 -4.41 7.42
N GLY A 118 9.91 -3.79 8.03
CA GLY A 118 10.00 -2.48 8.68
C GLY A 118 10.02 -1.28 7.74
N HIS A 119 9.66 -1.47 6.47
CA HIS A 119 9.57 -0.42 5.44
C HIS A 119 8.19 0.25 5.43
N THR A 120 7.83 0.93 6.52
CA THR A 120 6.49 1.55 6.71
C THR A 120 6.50 3.07 6.65
N SER A 121 7.63 3.70 6.33
CA SER A 121 7.71 5.15 6.21
C SER A 121 7.01 5.66 4.93
N PRO A 122 6.61 6.94 4.88
CA PRO A 122 6.06 7.54 3.65
C PRO A 122 7.00 7.43 2.45
N SER A 123 8.32 7.47 2.66
CA SER A 123 9.32 7.30 1.58
C SER A 123 9.35 5.86 1.06
N ASP A 124 9.14 4.87 1.92
CA ASP A 124 9.07 3.46 1.52
C ASP A 124 7.81 3.20 0.70
N TYR A 125 6.68 3.75 1.15
CA TYR A 125 5.43 3.70 0.37
C TYR A 125 5.61 4.33 -1.03
N LEU A 126 6.17 5.53 -1.12
CA LEU A 126 6.41 6.20 -2.41
C LEU A 126 7.36 5.40 -3.31
N ARG A 127 8.36 4.72 -2.74
CA ARG A 127 9.24 3.80 -3.47
C ARG A 127 8.44 2.65 -4.08
N SER A 128 7.60 1.99 -3.28
CA SER A 128 6.74 0.90 -3.76
C SER A 128 5.76 1.36 -4.84
N VAL A 129 5.20 2.57 -4.71
CA VAL A 129 4.34 3.18 -5.74
C VAL A 129 5.11 3.46 -7.03
N ALA A 130 6.37 3.95 -6.94
CA ALA A 130 7.21 4.18 -8.10
C ALA A 130 7.52 2.87 -8.84
N VAL A 131 7.81 1.79 -8.12
CA VAL A 131 8.01 0.45 -8.70
C VAL A 131 6.72 -0.04 -9.36
N ARG A 132 5.58 0.07 -8.66
CA ARG A 132 4.27 -0.32 -9.20
C ARG A 132 3.88 0.45 -10.46
N ALA A 133 4.25 1.73 -10.57
CA ALA A 133 3.95 2.54 -11.75
C ALA A 133 4.64 2.03 -13.03
N ASN A 134 5.68 1.21 -12.91
CA ASN A 134 6.34 0.53 -14.01
C ASN A 134 5.80 -0.89 -14.24
N ALA A 135 5.03 -1.44 -13.27
CA ALA A 135 4.41 -2.75 -13.40
C ALA A 135 3.15 -2.64 -14.26
N ASP A 136 2.98 -3.60 -15.18
CA ASP A 136 1.78 -3.74 -16.01
C ASP A 136 0.71 -4.48 -15.18
N ALA A 137 0.20 -3.80 -14.14
CA ALA A 137 -0.78 -4.33 -13.20
C ALA A 137 -1.93 -3.33 -12.99
N ASP A 138 -3.12 -3.72 -13.40
CA ASP A 138 -4.31 -2.86 -13.37
C ASP A 138 -4.96 -2.73 -11.98
N SER A 139 -4.62 -3.65 -11.04
CA SER A 139 -5.22 -3.74 -9.70
C SER A 139 -4.14 -3.96 -8.64
N TYR A 140 -4.46 -3.65 -7.37
CA TYR A 140 -3.63 -4.01 -6.21
C TYR A 140 -3.57 -5.52 -5.94
N PHE A 141 -4.46 -6.31 -6.54
CA PHE A 141 -4.56 -7.75 -6.37
C PHE A 141 -3.83 -8.53 -7.48
N GLU A 142 -3.44 -7.87 -8.57
CA GLU A 142 -2.74 -8.51 -9.67
C GLU A 142 -1.28 -8.76 -9.34
N LYS A 143 -0.80 -9.97 -9.69
CA LYS A 143 0.58 -10.37 -9.39
C LYS A 143 1.55 -9.90 -10.47
N ALA A 144 2.72 -9.44 -10.02
CA ALA A 144 3.79 -8.98 -10.88
C ALA A 144 5.16 -9.31 -10.26
N ASP A 145 6.22 -9.21 -11.05
CA ASP A 145 7.60 -9.32 -10.57
C ASP A 145 8.09 -7.93 -10.09
N TYR A 146 7.79 -7.60 -8.84
CA TYR A 146 8.17 -6.32 -8.27
C TYR A 146 9.68 -6.16 -8.08
N ILE A 147 10.43 -7.26 -7.98
CA ILE A 147 11.90 -7.19 -7.91
C ILE A 147 12.47 -6.75 -9.26
N ALA A 148 12.00 -7.33 -10.36
CA ALA A 148 12.45 -6.91 -11.70
C ALA A 148 12.14 -5.43 -11.97
N TYR A 149 10.92 -4.97 -11.67
CA TYR A 149 10.56 -3.55 -11.83
C TYR A 149 11.34 -2.61 -10.89
N ALA A 150 11.68 -3.06 -9.69
CA ALA A 150 12.53 -2.29 -8.78
C ALA A 150 13.95 -2.15 -9.31
N GLN A 151 14.49 -3.20 -9.94
CA GLN A 151 15.80 -3.16 -10.60
C GLN A 151 15.81 -2.19 -11.78
N ASP A 152 14.73 -2.13 -12.57
CA ASP A 152 14.59 -1.16 -13.66
C ASP A 152 14.60 0.27 -13.13
N VAL A 153 13.82 0.57 -12.08
CA VAL A 153 13.81 1.89 -11.41
C VAL A 153 15.18 2.23 -10.83
N MET A 154 15.90 1.23 -10.31
CA MET A 154 17.27 1.41 -9.80
C MET A 154 18.26 1.79 -10.90
N GLU A 155 18.20 1.17 -12.08
CA GLU A 155 19.04 1.55 -13.24
C GLU A 155 18.70 2.96 -13.74
N ASP A 156 17.45 3.40 -13.67
CA ASP A 156 17.07 4.79 -13.97
C ASP A 156 17.74 5.77 -13.00
N TYR A 157 17.73 5.50 -11.69
CA TYR A 157 18.44 6.32 -10.70
C TYR A 157 19.94 6.40 -10.97
N LYS A 158 20.57 5.29 -11.35
CA LYS A 158 21.99 5.23 -11.72
C LYS A 158 22.27 6.08 -12.96
N THR A 159 21.43 5.97 -13.99
CA THR A 159 21.55 6.76 -15.24
C THR A 159 21.44 8.26 -14.96
N LEU A 160 20.59 8.66 -14.01
CA LEU A 160 20.40 10.04 -13.58
C LEU A 160 21.47 10.52 -12.59
N GLY A 161 22.40 9.65 -12.15
CA GLY A 161 23.39 9.96 -11.14
C GLY A 161 22.83 10.13 -9.72
N ASN A 162 21.61 9.66 -9.48
CA ASN A 162 20.94 9.72 -8.17
C ASN A 162 21.33 8.52 -7.30
N TRP A 163 22.57 8.56 -6.79
CA TRP A 163 23.15 7.45 -6.04
C TRP A 163 22.47 7.19 -4.70
N ASP A 164 21.92 8.20 -4.03
CA ASP A 164 21.20 8.04 -2.77
C ASP A 164 19.93 7.21 -2.98
N SER A 165 19.15 7.50 -4.02
CA SER A 165 17.95 6.74 -4.37
C SER A 165 18.31 5.33 -4.88
N TYR A 166 19.39 5.19 -5.64
CA TYR A 166 19.92 3.89 -6.06
C TYR A 166 20.23 2.99 -4.87
N LEU A 167 21.03 3.47 -3.91
CA LEU A 167 21.40 2.69 -2.72
C LEU A 167 20.20 2.41 -1.80
N ALA A 168 19.24 3.33 -1.73
CA ALA A 168 18.02 3.12 -0.96
C ALA A 168 17.13 2.03 -1.60
N MET A 169 17.06 1.98 -2.93
CA MET A 169 16.33 0.93 -3.66
C MET A 169 17.02 -0.43 -3.50
N ASP A 170 18.35 -0.46 -3.66
CA ASP A 170 19.13 -1.69 -3.46
C ASP A 170 18.89 -2.31 -2.07
N LYS A 171 19.00 -1.51 -1.01
CA LYS A 171 18.75 -1.96 0.36
C LYS A 171 17.33 -2.50 0.55
N TRP A 172 16.35 -1.84 -0.06
CA TRP A 172 14.96 -2.27 0.02
C TRP A 172 14.77 -3.62 -0.69
N ILE A 173 15.30 -3.80 -1.91
CA ILE A 173 15.28 -5.07 -2.64
C ILE A 173 15.92 -6.17 -1.79
N GLN A 174 17.12 -5.94 -1.25
CA GLN A 174 17.81 -6.93 -0.43
C GLN A 174 16.99 -7.33 0.79
N SER A 175 16.34 -6.38 1.47
CA SER A 175 15.52 -6.70 2.65
C SER A 175 14.32 -7.59 2.33
N LEU A 176 13.69 -7.42 1.16
CA LEU A 176 12.58 -8.26 0.71
C LEU A 176 13.05 -9.68 0.35
N LEU A 177 14.18 -9.78 -0.34
CA LEU A 177 14.78 -11.08 -0.71
C LEU A 177 15.28 -11.84 0.52
N ASP A 178 16.00 -11.16 1.42
CA ASP A 178 16.50 -11.76 2.67
C ASP A 178 15.35 -12.26 3.56
N TYR A 179 14.19 -11.59 3.54
CA TYR A 179 13.01 -12.05 4.27
C TYR A 179 12.46 -13.33 3.63
N ALA A 180 12.26 -13.35 2.32
CA ALA A 180 11.74 -14.51 1.60
C ALA A 180 12.66 -15.74 1.72
N GLU A 181 14.00 -15.55 1.65
CA GLU A 181 14.97 -16.65 1.80
C GLU A 181 15.00 -17.25 3.21
N ARG A 182 14.79 -16.45 4.26
CA ARG A 182 14.75 -16.96 5.65
C ARG A 182 13.60 -17.91 5.87
N GLU A 183 12.48 -17.63 5.26
CA GLU A 183 11.24 -18.40 5.42
C GLU A 183 11.25 -19.72 4.62
N GLU A 184 12.09 -19.83 3.56
CA GLU A 184 12.27 -21.10 2.82
C GLU A 184 13.12 -22.13 3.59
N ILE A 185 13.84 -21.71 4.63
CA ILE A 185 14.80 -22.56 5.37
C ILE A 185 14.17 -23.16 6.65
N LEU A 186 13.02 -22.66 7.09
CA LEU A 186 12.31 -23.11 8.29
C LEU A 186 11.24 -24.14 7.94
#